data_1073eccf28ae16258d9ad57f9291ea3e
#
_entry.id   1073eccf28ae16258d9ad57f9291ea3e
#
_cell.length_a   1.000
_cell.length_b   1.000
_cell.length_c   1.000
_cell.angle_alpha   90.00
_cell.angle_beta   90.00
_cell.angle_gamma   90.00
#
_symmetry.space_group_name_H-M   'P 1'
#
loop_
_entity.id
_entity.type
_entity.pdbx_description
1 polymer ?
#
loop_
_entity_poly.entity_id
_entity_poly.type
_entity_poly.pdbx_seq_one_letter_code
_entity_poly.pdbx_strand_id
1 'polypeptide(L)'
;KYVYVTEFDKDKKIRVHHHMIVEGTIDRLLLKKLWTLGTRTKIEELEPDEYGLTGLANYLAKDPKGKKRWKSSKNLKKPLERKAFTRFSKRKISRMIEDPTLISKFMLESFKSKDFLDYEIRYNKVNRLFYIYVRMKIKDKMNFSGQKRRLND
;
A
#
# COMPACT_ATOMS: atom_id res chain seq x y z
N LYS A 1 16.94 -2.85 -1.97
CA LYS A 1 16.20 -1.94 -1.07
C LYS A 1 15.48 -2.74 -0.02
N TYR A 2 15.25 -2.14 1.15
CA TYR A 2 14.55 -2.84 2.23
C TYR A 2 13.69 -1.88 3.08
N VAL A 3 12.69 -2.49 3.73
CA VAL A 3 11.95 -1.92 4.87
C VAL A 3 11.88 -3.01 5.92
N TYR A 4 12.15 -2.68 7.19
CA TYR A 4 11.93 -3.63 8.27
C TYR A 4 11.21 -2.99 9.47
N VAL A 5 10.51 -3.84 10.20
CA VAL A 5 9.80 -3.51 11.42
C VAL A 5 10.21 -4.49 12.51
N THR A 6 10.39 -3.99 13.72
CA THR A 6 10.58 -4.83 14.90
C THR A 6 9.29 -4.88 15.70
N GLU A 7 8.78 -6.07 15.95
CA GLU A 7 7.63 -6.29 16.80
C GLU A 7 8.04 -6.69 18.22
N PHE A 8 7.39 -6.06 19.18
CA PHE A 8 7.53 -6.32 20.60
C PHE A 8 6.16 -6.66 21.16
N ASP A 9 6.08 -7.73 21.94
CA ASP A 9 4.93 -7.99 22.78
C ASP A 9 5.18 -7.43 24.19
N LYS A 10 4.26 -6.60 24.66
CA LYS A 10 4.35 -6.03 26.02
C LYS A 10 4.25 -7.10 27.10
N ASP A 11 3.41 -8.10 26.84
CA ASP A 11 3.15 -9.19 27.79
C ASP A 11 4.21 -10.30 27.72
N LYS A 12 5.24 -10.12 26.87
CA LYS A 12 6.34 -11.08 26.64
C LYS A 12 5.89 -12.48 26.22
N LYS A 13 4.64 -12.62 25.76
CA LYS A 13 4.10 -13.88 25.23
C LYS A 13 4.72 -14.26 23.91
N ILE A 14 5.07 -13.26 23.09
CA ILE A 14 5.71 -13.45 21.80
C ILE A 14 7.13 -12.88 21.88
N ARG A 15 8.09 -13.66 21.41
CA ARG A 15 9.49 -13.19 21.33
C ARG A 15 9.61 -12.03 20.34
N VAL A 16 10.51 -11.11 20.64
CA VAL A 16 10.88 -10.04 19.70
C VAL A 16 11.23 -10.65 18.35
N HIS A 17 10.60 -10.16 17.30
CA HIS A 17 10.88 -10.62 15.94
C HIS A 17 10.86 -9.46 14.95
N HIS A 18 11.42 -9.71 13.77
CA HIS A 18 11.57 -8.70 12.74
C HIS A 18 10.86 -9.16 11.48
N HIS A 19 10.07 -8.26 10.90
CA HIS A 19 9.56 -8.41 9.54
C HIS A 19 10.39 -7.54 8.62
N MET A 20 10.92 -8.13 7.56
CA MET A 20 11.75 -7.42 6.59
C MET A 20 11.21 -7.67 5.18
N ILE A 21 10.97 -6.60 4.45
CA ILE A 21 10.70 -6.63 3.02
C ILE A 21 11.99 -6.22 2.32
N VAL A 22 12.45 -7.05 1.40
CA VAL A 22 13.65 -6.80 0.60
C VAL A 22 13.32 -6.82 -0.88
N GLU A 23 14.11 -6.11 -1.68
CA GLU A 23 14.02 -6.15 -3.14
C GLU A 23 14.32 -7.57 -3.66
N GLY A 24 13.48 -8.08 -4.56
CA GLY A 24 13.46 -9.49 -4.98
C GLY A 24 14.69 -9.99 -5.76
N THR A 25 15.69 -9.13 -6.00
CA THR A 25 16.95 -9.50 -6.67
C THR A 25 17.98 -10.15 -5.73
N ILE A 26 17.68 -10.26 -4.43
CA ILE A 26 18.61 -10.82 -3.45
C ILE A 26 18.41 -12.31 -3.34
N ASP A 27 19.51 -13.07 -3.43
CA ASP A 27 19.51 -14.52 -3.21
C ASP A 27 19.02 -14.87 -1.80
N ARG A 28 18.03 -15.75 -1.72
CA ARG A 28 17.42 -16.23 -0.47
C ARG A 28 18.40 -16.97 0.44
N LEU A 29 19.32 -17.74 -0.14
CA LEU A 29 20.35 -18.45 0.61
C LEU A 29 21.36 -17.48 1.22
N LEU A 30 21.72 -16.45 0.46
CA LEU A 30 22.58 -15.38 0.95
C LEU A 30 21.92 -14.61 2.11
N LEU A 31 20.63 -14.29 1.99
CA LEU A 31 19.88 -13.65 3.09
C LEU A 31 19.91 -14.48 4.37
N LYS A 32 19.67 -15.80 4.26
CA LYS A 32 19.75 -16.70 5.43
C LYS A 32 21.14 -16.73 6.05
N LYS A 33 22.18 -16.76 5.22
CA LYS A 33 23.57 -16.77 5.67
C LYS A 33 23.99 -15.46 6.37
N LEU A 34 23.51 -14.33 5.85
CA LEU A 34 23.82 -13.01 6.42
C LEU A 34 23.01 -12.71 7.69
N TRP A 35 21.90 -13.40 7.92
CA TRP A 35 21.08 -13.18 9.10
C TRP A 35 21.66 -13.90 10.31
N THR A 36 22.30 -13.14 11.20
CA THR A 36 22.97 -13.66 12.41
C THR A 36 22.15 -13.46 13.68
N LEU A 37 21.00 -12.76 13.59
CA LEU A 37 20.15 -12.41 14.74
C LEU A 37 19.01 -13.42 14.91
N GLY A 38 19.31 -14.57 15.49
CA GLY A 38 18.33 -15.60 15.79
C GLY A 38 18.41 -16.80 14.85
N THR A 39 17.77 -17.90 15.27
CA THR A 39 17.88 -19.22 14.62
C THR A 39 16.75 -19.53 13.65
N ARG A 40 15.67 -18.75 13.65
CA ARG A 40 14.50 -18.98 12.79
C ARG A 40 14.34 -17.85 11.81
N THR A 41 14.50 -18.18 10.51
CA THR A 41 14.21 -17.28 9.40
C THR A 41 13.21 -17.93 8.47
N LYS A 42 12.12 -17.21 8.15
CA LYS A 42 11.16 -17.60 7.12
C LYS A 42 11.26 -16.57 6.00
N ILE A 43 11.47 -17.02 4.78
CA ILE A 43 11.57 -16.16 3.59
C ILE A 43 10.49 -16.61 2.63
N GLU A 44 9.59 -15.68 2.31
CA GLU A 44 8.46 -15.90 1.40
C GLU A 44 8.48 -14.86 0.29
N GLU A 45 7.93 -15.20 -0.83
CA GLU A 45 7.64 -14.27 -1.90
C GLU A 45 6.41 -13.42 -1.54
N LEU A 46 6.43 -12.14 -1.93
CA LEU A 46 5.29 -11.27 -1.70
C LEU A 46 4.28 -11.47 -2.84
N GLU A 47 3.09 -11.92 -2.49
CA GLU A 47 1.97 -12.03 -3.40
C GLU A 47 1.00 -10.86 -3.18
N PRO A 48 0.93 -9.89 -4.11
CA PRO A 48 -0.01 -8.80 -4.01
C PRO A 48 -1.44 -9.29 -4.26
N ASP A 49 -2.37 -8.84 -3.42
CA ASP A 49 -3.81 -9.04 -3.61
C ASP A 49 -4.41 -7.97 -4.56
N GLU A 50 -5.74 -7.88 -4.63
CA GLU A 50 -6.45 -6.86 -5.43
C GLU A 50 -6.10 -5.42 -5.01
N TYR A 51 -5.75 -5.22 -3.74
CA TYR A 51 -5.29 -3.94 -3.18
C TYR A 51 -3.76 -3.79 -3.22
N GLY A 52 -3.06 -4.69 -3.90
CA GLY A 52 -1.60 -4.75 -3.95
C GLY A 52 -1.01 -5.21 -2.62
N LEU A 53 -0.10 -4.43 -2.04
CA LEU A 53 0.52 -4.73 -0.75
C LEU A 53 -0.05 -3.88 0.41
N THR A 54 -1.26 -3.35 0.25
CA THR A 54 -1.87 -2.46 1.25
C THR A 54 -2.10 -3.17 2.60
N GLY A 55 -2.54 -4.43 2.59
CA GLY A 55 -2.70 -5.24 3.80
C GLY A 55 -1.39 -5.36 4.58
N LEU A 56 -0.31 -5.73 3.89
CA LEU A 56 1.02 -5.82 4.47
C LEU A 56 1.54 -4.47 4.97
N ALA A 57 1.32 -3.39 4.21
CA ALA A 57 1.72 -2.04 4.61
C ALA A 57 1.00 -1.61 5.91
N ASN A 58 -0.29 -1.86 6.02
CA ASN A 58 -1.08 -1.60 7.21
C ASN A 58 -0.59 -2.42 8.41
N TYR A 59 -0.27 -3.70 8.19
CA TYR A 59 0.31 -4.54 9.22
C TYR A 59 1.64 -4.00 9.75
N LEU A 60 2.54 -3.61 8.86
CA LEU A 60 3.84 -3.04 9.23
C LEU A 60 3.72 -1.66 9.89
N ALA A 61 2.71 -0.86 9.50
CA ALA A 61 2.44 0.46 10.07
C ALA A 61 1.62 0.41 11.38
N LYS A 62 1.16 -0.78 11.79
CA LYS A 62 0.33 -0.99 12.97
C LYS A 62 0.95 -0.34 14.19
N ASP A 63 0.13 0.40 14.92
CA ASP A 63 0.36 1.20 16.12
C ASP A 63 1.83 1.29 16.60
N PRO A 64 2.53 2.40 16.35
CA PRO A 64 3.93 2.56 16.75
C PRO A 64 4.10 2.74 18.28
N LYS A 65 3.01 2.83 19.08
CA LYS A 65 3.06 3.07 20.53
C LYS A 65 4.05 4.17 20.92
N GLY A 66 4.07 5.25 20.14
CA GLY A 66 4.97 6.39 20.32
C GLY A 66 6.45 6.16 19.97
N LYS A 67 6.82 4.97 19.45
CA LYS A 67 8.21 4.64 19.08
C LYS A 67 8.33 4.34 17.61
N LYS A 68 9.40 4.83 16.98
CA LYS A 68 9.73 4.46 15.59
C LYS A 68 10.19 3.00 15.54
N ARG A 69 9.31 2.10 15.09
CA ARG A 69 9.59 0.66 15.01
C ARG A 69 10.09 0.18 13.67
N TRP A 70 10.05 1.05 12.66
CA TRP A 70 10.46 0.69 11.31
C TRP A 70 11.68 1.49 10.84
N LYS A 71 12.46 0.88 9.98
CA LYS A 71 13.56 1.50 9.24
C LYS A 71 13.51 1.08 7.78
N SER A 72 14.07 1.90 6.92
CA SER A 72 14.15 1.63 5.50
C SER A 72 15.47 2.06 4.90
N SER A 73 15.82 1.49 3.76
CA SER A 73 16.95 1.96 2.97
C SER A 73 16.70 3.39 2.47
N LYS A 74 17.77 4.18 2.37
CA LYS A 74 17.69 5.59 1.95
C LYS A 74 17.28 5.77 0.47
N ASN A 75 17.47 4.73 -0.34
CA ASN A 75 17.20 4.74 -1.78
C ASN A 75 15.78 4.28 -2.18
N LEU A 76 14.81 4.27 -1.25
CA LEU A 76 13.42 4.06 -1.58
C LEU A 76 12.87 5.26 -2.39
N LYS A 77 12.11 4.94 -3.43
CA LYS A 77 11.39 5.97 -4.17
C LYS A 77 10.24 6.49 -3.30
N LYS A 78 10.12 7.80 -3.23
CA LYS A 78 8.96 8.44 -2.59
C LYS A 78 7.72 8.26 -3.46
N PRO A 79 6.52 8.13 -2.86
CA PRO A 79 5.27 8.19 -3.61
C PRO A 79 5.19 9.49 -4.42
N LEU A 80 4.65 9.39 -5.64
CA LEU A 80 4.41 10.56 -6.47
C LEU A 80 3.12 11.23 -6.02
N GLU A 81 3.24 12.39 -5.39
CA GLU A 81 2.10 13.21 -5.02
C GLU A 81 1.79 14.22 -6.13
N ARG A 82 0.51 14.32 -6.51
CA ARG A 82 0.02 15.31 -7.46
C ARG A 82 -1.20 16.01 -6.87
N LYS A 83 -1.23 17.33 -6.97
CA LYS A 83 -2.38 18.15 -6.56
C LYS A 83 -3.08 18.70 -7.81
N ALA A 84 -4.39 18.58 -7.86
CA ALA A 84 -5.22 19.15 -8.92
C ALA A 84 -6.46 19.80 -8.27
N PHE A 85 -6.59 21.10 -8.41
CA PHE A 85 -7.67 21.86 -7.74
C PHE A 85 -8.94 21.97 -8.60
N THR A 86 -8.84 21.71 -9.91
CA THR A 86 -9.91 21.94 -10.88
C THR A 86 -10.61 20.70 -11.35
N ARG A 87 -10.11 19.49 -11.01
CA ARG A 87 -10.63 18.23 -11.53
C ARG A 87 -12.06 17.92 -11.04
N PHE A 88 -12.35 18.27 -9.81
CA PHE A 88 -13.68 18.10 -9.22
C PHE A 88 -14.20 19.43 -8.69
N SER A 89 -15.31 19.93 -9.27
CA SER A 89 -15.99 21.11 -8.75
C SER A 89 -16.64 20.80 -7.38
N LYS A 90 -16.85 21.83 -6.57
CA LYS A 90 -17.58 21.70 -5.29
C LYS A 90 -18.94 21.03 -5.47
N ARG A 91 -19.70 21.41 -6.52
CA ARG A 91 -21.01 20.80 -6.85
C ARG A 91 -20.90 19.30 -7.12
N LYS A 92 -19.83 18.87 -7.84
CA LYS A 92 -19.62 17.45 -8.15
C LYS A 92 -19.28 16.67 -6.88
N ILE A 93 -18.49 17.26 -5.98
CA ILE A 93 -18.17 16.65 -4.67
C ILE A 93 -19.41 16.54 -3.81
N SER A 94 -20.24 17.59 -3.69
CA SER A 94 -21.50 17.53 -2.94
C SER A 94 -22.42 16.42 -3.44
N ARG A 95 -22.59 16.30 -4.76
CA ARG A 95 -23.39 15.22 -5.35
C ARG A 95 -22.85 13.82 -4.98
N MET A 96 -21.54 13.61 -4.95
CA MET A 96 -20.94 12.34 -4.54
C MET A 96 -21.13 12.04 -3.05
N ILE A 97 -21.28 13.06 -2.22
CA ILE A 97 -21.58 12.90 -0.79
C ILE A 97 -23.05 12.57 -0.57
N GLU A 98 -23.95 13.25 -1.28
CA GLU A 98 -25.39 13.02 -1.25
C GLU A 98 -25.77 11.65 -1.82
N ASP A 99 -25.12 11.25 -2.92
CA ASP A 99 -25.30 9.96 -3.58
C ASP A 99 -23.93 9.29 -3.82
N PRO A 100 -23.47 8.46 -2.86
CA PRO A 100 -22.18 7.78 -2.96
C PRO A 100 -22.05 6.81 -4.14
N THR A 101 -23.16 6.36 -4.74
CA THR A 101 -23.12 5.48 -5.92
C THR A 101 -22.48 6.17 -7.13
N LEU A 102 -22.51 7.49 -7.17
CA LEU A 102 -21.90 8.29 -8.23
C LEU A 102 -20.37 8.36 -8.13
N ILE A 103 -19.77 7.98 -6.99
CA ILE A 103 -18.31 8.08 -6.79
C ILE A 103 -17.57 7.24 -7.81
N SER A 104 -17.92 5.96 -7.95
CA SER A 104 -17.26 5.05 -8.89
C SER A 104 -17.37 5.56 -10.32
N LYS A 105 -18.57 6.00 -10.74
CA LYS A 105 -18.81 6.56 -12.07
C LYS A 105 -17.89 7.76 -12.34
N PHE A 106 -17.89 8.76 -11.45
CA PHE A 106 -17.12 9.98 -11.64
C PHE A 106 -15.60 9.72 -11.58
N MET A 107 -15.16 8.74 -10.80
CA MET A 107 -13.75 8.36 -10.75
C MET A 107 -13.31 7.67 -12.04
N LEU A 108 -14.09 6.72 -12.56
CA LEU A 108 -13.79 6.03 -13.82
C LEU A 108 -13.82 6.99 -15.02
N GLU A 109 -14.74 7.94 -15.06
CA GLU A 109 -14.75 9.00 -16.08
C GLU A 109 -13.48 9.87 -16.05
N SER A 110 -13.02 10.20 -14.82
CA SER A 110 -11.88 11.10 -14.60
C SER A 110 -10.52 10.42 -14.74
N PHE A 111 -10.46 9.10 -14.55
CA PHE A 111 -9.23 8.31 -14.52
C PHE A 111 -9.36 7.04 -15.35
N LYS A 112 -9.52 7.19 -16.67
CA LYS A 112 -9.81 6.10 -17.63
C LYS A 112 -8.79 4.95 -17.62
N SER A 113 -7.54 5.22 -17.21
CA SER A 113 -6.46 4.22 -17.13
C SER A 113 -6.42 3.44 -15.81
N LYS A 114 -7.45 3.61 -14.97
CA LYS A 114 -7.51 2.98 -13.66
C LYS A 114 -8.82 2.25 -13.47
N ASP A 115 -8.78 1.20 -12.66
CA ASP A 115 -9.95 0.51 -12.15
C ASP A 115 -10.28 1.04 -10.75
N PHE A 116 -11.56 1.17 -10.49
CA PHE A 116 -12.05 1.56 -9.18
C PHE A 116 -12.02 0.35 -8.24
N LEU A 117 -11.52 0.53 -7.03
CA LEU A 117 -11.52 -0.51 -5.99
C LEU A 117 -12.57 -0.21 -4.94
N ASP A 118 -12.37 0.87 -4.20
CA ASP A 118 -13.29 1.27 -3.14
C ASP A 118 -13.20 2.76 -2.82
N TYR A 119 -14.03 3.19 -1.89
CA TYR A 119 -14.02 4.55 -1.36
C TYR A 119 -14.37 4.56 0.13
N GLU A 120 -14.00 5.66 0.77
CA GLU A 120 -14.36 6.00 2.13
C GLU A 120 -14.72 7.49 2.21
N ILE A 121 -15.83 7.83 2.85
CA ILE A 121 -16.20 9.22 3.13
C ILE A 121 -15.91 9.50 4.60
N ARG A 122 -15.09 10.52 4.87
CA ARG A 122 -14.76 10.96 6.22
C ARG A 122 -15.24 12.38 6.44
N TYR A 123 -15.85 12.63 7.58
CA TYR A 123 -16.19 13.96 8.06
C TYR A 123 -15.12 14.46 9.03
N ASN A 124 -14.57 15.65 8.75
CA ASN A 124 -13.63 16.30 9.64
C ASN A 124 -14.35 17.29 10.52
N LYS A 125 -14.41 17.01 11.82
CA LYS A 125 -15.11 17.83 12.82
C LYS A 125 -14.49 19.22 13.01
N VAL A 126 -13.20 19.39 12.74
CA VAL A 126 -12.48 20.65 12.93
C VAL A 126 -12.85 21.68 11.87
N ASN A 127 -12.78 21.29 10.60
CA ASN A 127 -13.09 22.18 9.47
C ASN A 127 -14.50 21.97 8.89
N ARG A 128 -15.28 21.04 9.45
CA ARG A 128 -16.65 20.71 9.04
C ARG A 128 -16.79 20.33 7.57
N LEU A 129 -15.74 19.71 6.99
CA LEU A 129 -15.75 19.28 5.60
C LEU A 129 -15.77 17.76 5.50
N PHE A 130 -16.37 17.28 4.42
CA PHE A 130 -16.28 15.89 4.02
C PHE A 130 -15.10 15.67 3.10
N TYR A 131 -14.42 14.53 3.24
CA TYR A 131 -13.34 14.06 2.40
C TYR A 131 -13.70 12.70 1.82
N ILE A 132 -13.54 12.57 0.51
CA ILE A 132 -13.76 11.31 -0.20
C ILE A 132 -12.38 10.72 -0.51
N TYR A 133 -12.07 9.60 0.09
CA TYR A 133 -10.87 8.82 -0.18
C TYR A 133 -11.24 7.72 -1.16
N VAL A 134 -10.55 7.62 -2.28
CA VAL A 134 -10.83 6.61 -3.29
C VAL A 134 -9.56 5.83 -3.57
N ARG A 135 -9.66 4.51 -3.57
CA ARG A 135 -8.60 3.62 -4.02
C ARG A 135 -8.86 3.18 -5.44
N MET A 136 -7.83 3.25 -6.25
CA MET A 136 -7.87 2.86 -7.65
C MET A 136 -6.60 2.11 -8.02
N LYS A 137 -6.73 1.04 -8.81
CA LYS A 137 -5.62 0.28 -9.38
C LYS A 137 -5.32 0.77 -10.80
N ILE A 138 -4.06 0.82 -11.18
CA ILE A 138 -3.69 1.06 -12.58
C ILE A 138 -4.10 -0.18 -13.38
N LYS A 139 -4.84 0.02 -14.49
CA LYS A 139 -5.16 -1.07 -15.40
C LYS A 139 -3.88 -1.70 -15.90
N ASP A 140 -3.78 -3.01 -15.78
CA ASP A 140 -2.70 -3.73 -16.43
C ASP A 140 -2.79 -3.44 -17.92
N LYS A 141 -1.71 -2.94 -18.51
CA LYS A 141 -1.62 -2.81 -19.96
C LYS A 141 -1.74 -4.21 -20.53
N MET A 142 -2.91 -4.58 -21.03
CA MET A 142 -3.01 -5.74 -21.88
C MET A 142 -2.05 -5.50 -23.04
N ASN A 143 -0.96 -6.25 -23.10
CA ASN A 143 -0.16 -6.32 -24.29
C ASN A 143 -1.08 -6.93 -25.35
N PHE A 144 -1.42 -6.16 -26.37
CA PHE A 144 -2.21 -6.58 -27.54
C PHE A 144 -1.55 -7.74 -28.32
N SER A 145 -0.44 -8.26 -27.85
CA SER A 145 0.32 -9.40 -28.40
C SER A 145 0.06 -10.72 -27.66
N GLY A 146 -1.10 -10.95 -27.08
CA GLY A 146 -1.55 -12.29 -26.64
C GLY A 146 -0.58 -13.18 -25.83
N GLN A 147 0.58 -12.67 -25.47
CA GLN A 147 1.57 -13.38 -24.70
C GLN A 147 1.69 -12.74 -23.32
N LYS A 148 1.11 -13.41 -22.31
CA LYS A 148 1.54 -13.24 -20.93
C LYS A 148 3.06 -13.42 -20.93
N ARG A 149 3.83 -12.37 -20.67
CA ARG A 149 5.22 -12.55 -20.28
C ARG A 149 5.18 -13.34 -18.99
N ARG A 150 5.38 -14.64 -19.06
CA ARG A 150 5.84 -15.42 -17.93
C ARG A 150 7.13 -14.73 -17.50
N LEU A 151 7.17 -14.26 -16.28
CA LEU A 151 8.41 -13.96 -15.60
C LEU A 151 9.12 -15.32 -15.51
N ASN A 152 9.96 -15.58 -16.48
CA ASN A 152 10.86 -16.71 -16.43
C ASN A 152 11.95 -16.37 -15.44
N ASP A 153 12.11 -17.27 -14.50
CA ASP A 153 13.26 -17.75 -13.73
C ASP A 153 14.29 -16.72 -13.22
#